data_0be66fc0cf4080f4491bf9ed51905508
#
_entry.id   0be66fc0cf4080f4491bf9ed51905508
#
_cell.length_a   1.000
_cell.length_b   1.000
_cell.length_c   1.000
_cell.angle_alpha   90.00
_cell.angle_beta   90.00
_cell.angle_gamma   90.00
#
_symmetry.space_group_name_H-M   'P 1'
#
loop_
_entity.id
_entity.type
_entity.pdbx_description
1 polymer ?
#
loop_
_entity_poly.entity_id
_entity_poly.type
_entity_poly.pdbx_seq_one_letter_code
_entity_poly.pdbx_strand_id
1 'polypeptide(L)'
;MKPIAVLLFIAGLLIAADREGNFKIRFEPTAKVQTQVEVPFDVHVEDALGKPLPMNADVQLAIALPGRTPEASVKAWGVGPGEFIAKPQFPSDGQWAVTVTARRRDEVTQRTINFIVAE
;
A
#
# COMPACT_ATOMS: atom_id res chain seq x y z
N MET A 1 -24.19 -10.80 7.48
CA MET A 1 -24.14 -10.67 7.03
C MET A 1 -23.90 -10.49 6.42
N LYS A 2 -23.78 -10.66 6.55
CA LYS A 2 -23.51 -10.54 5.91
C LYS A 2 -22.93 -10.76 5.37
N PRO A 3 -22.65 -10.81 5.23
CA PRO A 3 -22.05 -11.04 4.57
C PRO A 3 -21.47 -11.28 4.09
N ILE A 4 -21.33 -11.42 4.15
CA ILE A 4 -20.90 -11.52 3.58
C ILE A 4 -20.41 -11.71 2.98
N ALA A 5 -20.30 -11.76 3.18
CA ALA A 5 -19.91 -11.73 2.57
C ALA A 5 -19.47 -11.97 1.95
N VAL A 6 -19.63 -12.09 2.00
CA VAL A 6 -19.28 -12.10 1.37
C VAL A 6 -18.81 -12.28 0.76
N LEU A 7 -18.78 -12.41 0.76
CA LEU A 7 -18.35 -12.38 0.16
C LEU A 7 -17.75 -12.61 -0.35
N LEU A 8 -17.67 -12.83 -0.42
CA LEU A 8 -17.11 -12.85 -0.93
C LEU A 8 -16.52 -13.12 -1.53
N PHE A 9 -16.33 -13.34 -1.79
CA PHE A 9 -15.77 -13.32 -2.41
C PHE A 9 -15.10 -13.60 -3.02
N ILE A 10 -14.97 -13.69 -3.26
CA ILE A 10 -14.29 -13.81 -3.97
C ILE A 10 -13.59 -13.72 -4.36
N ALA A 11 -13.32 -13.76 -4.41
CA ALA A 11 -12.49 -13.49 -4.91
C ALA A 11 -11.89 -13.21 -5.28
N GLY A 12 -11.79 -12.94 -5.44
CA GLY A 12 -10.98 -12.48 -5.86
C GLY A 12 -10.69 -11.92 -6.32
N LEU A 13 -10.86 -11.80 -6.50
CA LEU A 13 -10.49 -11.19 -6.98
C LEU A 13 -10.23 -10.33 -6.88
N LEU A 14 -10.42 -10.21 -6.75
CA LEU A 14 -10.13 -9.47 -6.62
C LEU A 14 -9.79 -8.78 -6.09
N ILE A 15 -9.86 -8.89 -5.93
CA ILE A 15 -9.52 -8.18 -5.41
C ILE A 15 -9.23 -7.53 -4.64
N ALA A 16 -9.60 -7.70 -4.38
CA ALA A 16 -9.52 -6.79 -3.40
C ALA A 16 -8.59 -6.03 -3.11
N ALA A 17 -8.65 -5.36 -3.48
CA ALA A 17 -7.58 -4.49 -3.44
C ALA A 17 -7.60 -3.56 -2.27
N ASP A 18 -8.74 -3.06 -1.93
CA ASP A 18 -8.83 -2.10 -0.84
C ASP A 18 -9.56 -2.73 0.32
N ARG A 19 -8.91 -2.67 1.46
CA ARG A 19 -9.55 -3.03 2.70
C ARG A 19 -9.98 -1.74 3.36
N GLU A 20 -11.26 -1.50 3.41
CA GLU A 20 -11.76 -0.31 4.05
C GLU A 20 -11.52 -0.36 5.54
N GLY A 21 -11.13 0.75 6.09
CA GLY A 21 -10.86 0.92 7.50
C GLY A 21 -11.04 2.37 7.85
N ASN A 22 -10.37 2.78 8.91
CA ASN A 22 -10.53 4.13 9.43
C ASN A 22 -9.58 5.14 8.81
N PHE A 23 -8.77 4.70 7.84
CA PHE A 23 -7.75 5.58 7.25
C PHE A 23 -7.97 5.76 5.77
N LYS A 24 -7.62 6.97 5.30
CA LYS A 24 -7.50 7.24 3.88
C LYS A 24 -6.04 7.20 3.52
N ILE A 25 -5.70 6.41 2.51
CA ILE A 25 -4.33 6.23 2.05
C ILE A 25 -4.23 6.73 0.62
N ARG A 26 -3.28 7.62 0.37
CA ARG A 26 -2.88 8.03 -0.98
C ARG A 26 -1.41 7.77 -1.11
N PHE A 27 -1.00 7.25 -2.24
CA PHE A 27 0.42 7.06 -2.47
C PHE A 27 0.73 7.09 -3.96
N GLU A 28 1.95 7.54 -4.27
CA GLU A 28 2.40 7.63 -5.64
C GLU A 28 3.92 7.62 -5.67
N PRO A 29 4.51 7.11 -6.76
CA PRO A 29 5.96 7.19 -6.91
C PRO A 29 6.38 8.62 -7.21
N THR A 30 7.56 9.00 -6.73
CA THR A 30 8.12 10.33 -7.00
C THR A 30 9.27 10.27 -7.99
N ALA A 31 9.52 9.08 -8.55
CA ALA A 31 10.52 8.86 -9.57
C ALA A 31 10.01 7.79 -10.54
N LYS A 32 10.73 7.58 -11.63
CA LYS A 32 10.36 6.55 -12.59
C LYS A 32 10.34 5.18 -11.92
N VAL A 33 9.26 4.43 -12.15
CA VAL A 33 9.12 3.08 -11.61
C VAL A 33 9.87 2.13 -12.53
N GLN A 34 10.98 1.61 -12.05
CA GLN A 34 11.88 0.76 -12.84
C GLN A 34 12.56 -0.27 -11.95
N THR A 35 13.13 -1.29 -12.61
CA THR A 35 13.78 -2.39 -11.88
C THR A 35 15.15 -1.98 -11.37
N GLN A 36 15.63 -2.73 -10.38
CA GLN A 36 17.03 -2.74 -9.92
C GLN A 36 17.45 -1.47 -9.19
N VAL A 37 16.52 -0.55 -8.93
CA VAL A 37 16.80 0.65 -8.14
C VAL A 37 15.67 0.82 -7.14
N GLU A 38 15.98 1.51 -6.05
CA GLU A 38 14.94 1.87 -5.10
C GLU A 38 14.07 2.96 -5.73
N VAL A 39 12.76 2.75 -5.67
CA VAL A 39 11.80 3.72 -6.21
C VAL A 39 11.08 4.38 -5.03
N PRO A 40 11.30 5.68 -4.79
CA PRO A 40 10.64 6.33 -3.67
C PRO A 40 9.15 6.53 -3.93
N PHE A 41 8.35 6.21 -2.94
CA PHE A 41 6.92 6.45 -2.95
C PHE A 41 6.58 7.40 -1.81
N ASP A 42 5.84 8.45 -2.12
CA ASP A 42 5.21 9.29 -1.11
C ASP A 42 3.91 8.64 -0.68
N VAL A 43 3.70 8.55 0.62
CA VAL A 43 2.50 7.95 1.19
C VAL A 43 1.86 8.97 2.14
N HIS A 44 0.58 9.23 1.93
CA HIS A 44 -0.19 10.13 2.78
C HIS A 44 -1.29 9.34 3.47
N VAL A 45 -1.36 9.43 4.78
CA VAL A 45 -2.36 8.70 5.56
C VAL A 45 -3.03 9.64 6.54
N GLU A 46 -4.36 9.67 6.50
CA GLU A 46 -5.15 10.43 7.47
C GLU A 46 -6.30 9.56 7.98
N ASP A 47 -6.84 9.92 9.13
CA ASP A 47 -7.95 9.16 9.70
C ASP A 47 -9.29 9.61 9.05
N ALA A 48 -10.38 9.02 9.51
CA ALA A 48 -11.71 9.29 8.95
C ALA A 48 -12.15 10.74 9.12
N LEU A 49 -11.54 11.47 10.04
CA LEU A 49 -11.84 12.86 10.30
C LEU A 49 -10.89 13.81 9.56
N GLY A 50 -10.02 13.28 8.72
CA GLY A 50 -9.06 14.07 7.99
C GLY A 50 -7.81 14.43 8.79
N LYS A 51 -7.61 13.82 9.94
CA LYS A 51 -6.48 14.10 10.79
C LYS A 51 -5.29 13.26 10.35
N PRO A 52 -4.11 13.85 10.14
CA PRO A 52 -2.96 13.07 9.73
C PRO A 52 -2.51 12.10 10.83
N LEU A 53 -2.04 10.92 10.43
CA LEU A 53 -1.45 9.98 11.35
C LEU A 53 -0.10 10.51 11.85
N PRO A 54 0.30 10.19 13.08
CA PRO A 54 1.61 10.63 13.58
C PRO A 54 2.74 9.95 12.82
N MET A 55 3.90 10.60 12.82
CA MET A 55 5.07 10.14 12.08
C MET A 55 5.55 8.75 12.51
N ASN A 56 5.22 8.34 13.72
CA ASN A 56 5.63 7.03 14.23
C ASN A 56 4.57 5.94 14.00
N ALA A 57 3.53 6.22 13.23
CA ALA A 57 2.55 5.20 12.89
C ALA A 57 3.18 4.10 12.05
N ASP A 58 2.62 2.90 12.13
CA ASP A 58 3.13 1.75 11.40
C ASP A 58 2.55 1.77 9.99
N VAL A 59 3.39 2.09 9.02
CA VAL A 59 3.02 2.13 7.61
C VAL A 59 4.03 1.29 6.84
N GLN A 60 3.53 0.36 6.03
CA GLN A 60 4.37 -0.54 5.25
C GLN A 60 3.89 -0.59 3.81
N LEU A 61 4.82 -0.88 2.92
CA LEU A 61 4.54 -1.01 1.50
C LEU A 61 5.04 -2.37 1.04
N ALA A 62 4.14 -3.16 0.46
CA ALA A 62 4.47 -4.48 -0.06
C ALA A 62 4.32 -4.50 -1.56
N ILE A 63 5.16 -5.27 -2.24
CA ILE A 63 5.09 -5.44 -3.68
C ILE A 63 4.86 -6.91 -4.00
N ALA A 64 4.01 -7.16 -5.01
CA ALA A 64 3.65 -8.50 -5.42
C ALA A 64 3.32 -8.51 -6.91
N LEU A 65 3.53 -9.65 -7.54
CA LEU A 65 2.93 -9.87 -8.84
C LEU A 65 1.41 -9.93 -8.65
N PRO A 66 0.61 -9.42 -9.59
CA PRO A 66 -0.83 -9.39 -9.40
C PRO A 66 -1.41 -10.77 -9.09
N GLY A 67 -2.23 -10.81 -8.05
CA GLY A 67 -2.86 -12.05 -7.61
C GLY A 67 -1.97 -13.00 -6.85
N ARG A 68 -0.75 -12.58 -6.50
CA ARG A 68 0.18 -13.44 -5.77
C ARG A 68 0.50 -12.86 -4.41
N THR A 69 1.15 -13.69 -3.59
CA THR A 69 1.61 -13.24 -2.28
C THR A 69 2.74 -12.24 -2.43
N PRO A 70 2.91 -11.34 -1.47
CA PRO A 70 4.00 -10.35 -1.54
C PRO A 70 5.37 -10.99 -1.63
N GLU A 71 6.21 -10.45 -2.50
CA GLU A 71 7.60 -10.88 -2.62
C GLU A 71 8.51 -10.10 -1.69
N ALA A 72 8.15 -8.87 -1.40
CA ALA A 72 8.95 -8.03 -0.52
C ALA A 72 8.05 -7.01 0.16
N SER A 73 8.50 -6.56 1.31
CA SER A 73 7.81 -5.53 2.07
C SER A 73 8.86 -4.61 2.66
N VAL A 74 8.61 -3.31 2.59
CA VAL A 74 9.49 -2.31 3.18
C VAL A 74 8.71 -1.44 4.12
N LYS A 75 9.35 -1.01 5.18
CA LYS A 75 8.73 -0.10 6.11
C LYS A 75 8.83 1.32 5.56
N ALA A 76 7.72 2.06 5.65
CA ALA A 76 7.73 3.48 5.36
C ALA A 76 8.12 4.22 6.62
N TRP A 77 8.88 5.30 6.47
CA TRP A 77 9.24 6.13 7.62
C TRP A 77 8.56 7.49 7.50
N GLY A 78 8.20 8.05 8.65
CA GLY A 78 7.51 9.33 8.70
C GLY A 78 8.47 10.47 8.43
N VAL A 79 8.04 11.41 7.58
CA VAL A 79 8.78 12.63 7.29
C VAL A 79 8.01 13.87 7.70
N GLY A 80 6.77 13.70 8.10
CA GLY A 80 5.91 14.75 8.62
C GLY A 80 4.60 14.13 9.08
N PRO A 81 3.70 14.89 9.71
CA PRO A 81 2.42 14.35 10.11
C PRO A 81 1.65 13.82 8.89
N GLY A 82 1.28 12.55 8.94
CA GLY A 82 0.56 11.90 7.85
C GLY A 82 1.36 11.68 6.58
N GLU A 83 2.67 11.95 6.61
CA GLU A 83 3.52 11.85 5.41
C GLU A 83 4.64 10.85 5.67
N PHE A 84 4.75 9.90 4.76
CA PHE A 84 5.71 8.81 4.88
C PHE A 84 6.39 8.57 3.53
N ILE A 85 7.58 8.00 3.57
CA ILE A 85 8.32 7.62 2.37
C ILE A 85 8.69 6.14 2.49
N ALA A 86 8.45 5.39 1.42
CA ALA A 86 8.89 4.00 1.30
C ALA A 86 9.66 3.84 0.00
N LYS A 87 10.69 3.00 0.01
CA LYS A 87 11.56 2.82 -1.15
C LYS A 87 11.70 1.35 -1.51
N PRO A 88 10.67 0.74 -2.11
CA PRO A 88 10.80 -0.63 -2.58
C PRO A 88 11.72 -0.72 -3.79
N GLN A 89 12.25 -1.92 -4.01
CA GLN A 89 13.03 -2.24 -5.19
C GLN A 89 12.34 -3.38 -5.91
N PHE A 90 11.99 -3.17 -7.19
CA PHE A 90 11.27 -4.17 -7.96
C PHE A 90 12.25 -5.14 -8.60
N PRO A 91 12.05 -6.45 -8.43
CA PRO A 91 13.00 -7.43 -8.95
C PRO A 91 12.93 -7.64 -10.45
N SER A 92 11.82 -7.32 -11.09
CA SER A 92 11.68 -7.49 -12.54
C SER A 92 10.70 -6.46 -13.08
N ASP A 93 10.72 -6.26 -14.38
CA ASP A 93 9.78 -5.37 -15.06
C ASP A 93 8.41 -6.03 -15.20
N GLY A 94 7.44 -5.28 -15.71
CA GLY A 94 6.08 -5.75 -15.89
C GLY A 94 5.12 -5.14 -14.90
N GLN A 95 3.98 -5.78 -14.73
CA GLN A 95 2.94 -5.26 -13.84
C GLN A 95 3.17 -5.76 -12.40
N TRP A 96 3.14 -4.83 -11.46
CA TRP A 96 3.30 -5.12 -10.03
C TRP A 96 2.19 -4.47 -9.24
N ALA A 97 1.70 -5.20 -8.25
CA ALA A 97 0.74 -4.67 -7.30
C ALA A 97 1.50 -4.10 -6.10
N VAL A 98 1.23 -2.84 -5.77
CA VAL A 98 1.83 -2.17 -4.63
C VAL A 98 0.74 -1.95 -3.60
N THR A 99 0.92 -2.49 -2.42
CA THR A 99 -0.05 -2.40 -1.33
C THR A 99 0.54 -1.63 -0.17
N VAL A 100 -0.12 -0.56 0.21
CA VAL A 100 0.23 0.19 1.41
C VAL A 100 -0.71 -0.24 2.53
N THR A 101 -0.12 -0.58 3.66
CA THR A 101 -0.85 -0.96 4.87
C THR A 101 -0.55 0.06 5.96
N ALA A 102 -1.57 0.68 6.51
CA ALA A 102 -1.44 1.57 7.65
C ALA A 102 -2.11 0.93 8.85
N ARG A 103 -1.44 0.96 9.98
CA ARG A 103 -1.90 0.32 11.20
C ARG A 103 -1.75 1.25 12.38
N ARG A 104 -2.80 1.31 13.18
CA ARG A 104 -2.77 2.04 14.46
C ARG A 104 -3.54 1.19 15.45
N ARG A 105 -2.85 0.63 16.46
CA ARG A 105 -3.44 -0.32 17.39
C ARG A 105 -3.98 -1.52 16.63
N ASP A 106 -5.28 -1.81 16.72
CA ASP A 106 -5.91 -2.92 15.99
C ASP A 106 -6.62 -2.46 14.72
N GLU A 107 -6.52 -1.18 14.39
CA GLU A 107 -7.09 -0.64 13.15
C GLU A 107 -6.10 -0.83 12.01
N VAL A 108 -6.56 -1.42 10.91
CA VAL A 108 -5.72 -1.70 9.74
C VAL A 108 -6.48 -1.29 8.49
N THR A 109 -5.80 -0.54 7.63
CA THR A 109 -6.33 -0.19 6.31
C THR A 109 -5.28 -0.50 5.27
N GLN A 110 -5.72 -1.06 4.14
CA GLN A 110 -4.83 -1.38 3.02
C GLN A 110 -5.38 -0.77 1.73
N ARG A 111 -4.47 -0.34 0.88
CA ARG A 111 -4.82 0.11 -0.46
C ARG A 111 -3.81 -0.42 -1.45
N THR A 112 -4.28 -0.97 -2.57
CA THR A 112 -3.43 -1.55 -3.60
C THR A 112 -3.64 -0.80 -4.92
N ILE A 113 -2.52 -0.46 -5.55
CA ILE A 113 -2.51 0.13 -6.89
C ILE A 113 -1.51 -0.66 -7.72
N ASN A 114 -1.88 -0.95 -8.97
CA ASN A 114 -0.99 -1.65 -9.90
C ASN A 114 -0.16 -0.63 -10.67
N PHE A 115 1.11 -0.93 -10.83
CA PHE A 115 2.05 -0.09 -11.58
C PHE A 115 2.74 -0.92 -12.65
N ILE A 116 3.11 -0.26 -13.75
CA ILE A 116 3.96 -0.87 -14.76
C ILE A 116 5.39 -0.48 -14.43
N VAL A 117 6.22 -1.49 -14.25
CA VAL A 117 7.63 -1.31 -13.91
C VAL A 117 8.45 -1.44 -15.18
N ALA A 118 9.26 -0.43 -15.49
CA ALA A 118 10.15 -0.44 -16.65
C ALA A 118 11.48 -1.10 -16.30
N GLU A 119 12.17 -1.51 -17.34
CA GLU A 119 13.52 -2.05 -17.14
C GLU A 119 14.51 -1.00 -16.73
#